data_81278242c65ceabb63499fa91114ae90
#
_entry.id   81278242c65ceabb63499fa91114ae90
#
_cell.length_a   1.000
_cell.length_b   1.000
_cell.length_c   1.000
_cell.angle_alpha   90.00
_cell.angle_beta   90.00
_cell.angle_gamma   90.00
#
_symmetry.space_group_name_H-M   'P 1'
#
loop_
_entity.id
_entity.type
_entity.pdbx_description
1 polymer ?
#
loop_
_entity_poly.entity_id
_entity_poly.type
_entity_poly.pdbx_seq_one_letter_code
_entity_poly.pdbx_strand_id
1 'polypeptide(L)'
;MAKGHSINDEIKEQKKKFKELSLSEKFQYIWEYYRLIIAAVIAVILVIASFIHAYIRNNYDTVCDIAVCDGKLTGYDTDDDLLTTGFTNYLGIDGKKERIHIDYSYTLEEKFLDQDPQISKEKIYVLSQTNNLDGYMSEYKDIDHFCFDTSCFFYDLRELFSTD
;
A
#
# COMPACT_ATOMS: atom_id res chain seq x y z
N MET A 1 -26.81 17.72 58.59
CA MET A 1 -25.82 16.68 58.27
C MET A 1 -26.29 16.00 56.98
N ALA A 2 -25.69 16.33 55.85
CA ALA A 2 -26.00 15.71 54.58
C ALA A 2 -25.42 14.28 54.60
N LYS A 3 -26.28 13.25 54.50
CA LYS A 3 -25.87 11.87 54.31
C LYS A 3 -25.17 11.79 52.96
N GLY A 4 -23.87 11.61 52.97
CA GLY A 4 -23.11 11.29 51.75
C GLY A 4 -23.64 10.00 51.15
N HIS A 5 -24.29 10.10 50.00
CA HIS A 5 -24.68 8.94 49.22
C HIS A 5 -23.37 8.29 48.73
N SER A 6 -23.15 7.06 49.14
CA SER A 6 -21.96 6.31 48.69
C SER A 6 -22.14 5.99 47.23
N ILE A 7 -21.09 6.15 46.41
CA ILE A 7 -21.04 5.76 44.97
C ILE A 7 -21.59 4.36 44.78
N ASN A 8 -21.37 3.45 45.74
CA ASN A 8 -21.88 2.08 45.68
C ASN A 8 -23.41 1.99 45.83
N ASP A 9 -24.05 2.93 46.54
CA ASP A 9 -25.49 2.94 46.71
C ASP A 9 -26.17 3.50 45.45
N GLU A 10 -25.58 4.50 44.81
CA GLU A 10 -26.03 4.99 43.50
C GLU A 10 -25.92 3.93 42.41
N ILE A 11 -24.82 3.17 42.36
CA ILE A 11 -24.65 2.06 41.41
C ILE A 11 -25.70 0.97 41.64
N LYS A 12 -26.03 0.65 42.87
CA LYS A 12 -27.07 -0.35 43.21
C LYS A 12 -28.47 0.12 42.81
N GLU A 13 -28.81 1.38 43.04
CA GLU A 13 -30.09 1.94 42.60
C GLU A 13 -30.21 2.00 41.09
N GLN A 14 -29.15 2.39 40.38
CA GLN A 14 -29.13 2.37 38.91
C GLN A 14 -29.29 0.96 38.34
N LYS A 15 -28.61 -0.02 38.94
CA LYS A 15 -28.76 -1.43 38.55
C LYS A 15 -30.18 -1.96 38.75
N LYS A 16 -30.85 -1.53 39.84
CA LYS A 16 -32.21 -1.95 40.11
C LYS A 16 -33.20 -1.34 39.09
N LYS A 17 -33.07 -0.03 38.85
CA LYS A 17 -33.87 0.68 37.84
C LYS A 17 -33.65 0.05 36.42
N PHE A 18 -32.43 -0.25 36.07
CA PHE A 18 -32.11 -0.88 34.78
C PHE A 18 -32.71 -2.28 34.64
N LYS A 19 -32.86 -3.03 35.73
CA LYS A 19 -33.45 -4.38 35.71
C LYS A 19 -34.97 -4.36 35.43
N GLU A 20 -35.66 -3.32 35.87
CA GLU A 20 -37.10 -3.14 35.78
C GLU A 20 -37.56 -2.58 34.42
N LEU A 21 -36.65 -2.04 33.61
CA LEU A 21 -36.93 -1.48 32.29
C LEU A 21 -37.19 -2.60 31.25
N SER A 22 -38.11 -2.32 30.33
CA SER A 22 -38.30 -3.17 29.12
C SER A 22 -37.07 -3.14 28.20
N LEU A 23 -36.94 -4.07 27.26
CA LEU A 23 -35.79 -4.09 26.34
C LEU A 23 -35.67 -2.79 25.54
N SER A 24 -36.78 -2.22 25.09
CA SER A 24 -36.82 -0.95 24.36
C SER A 24 -36.33 0.22 25.20
N GLU A 25 -36.79 0.32 26.47
CA GLU A 25 -36.39 1.37 27.41
C GLU A 25 -34.92 1.24 27.82
N LYS A 26 -34.40 0.00 27.92
CA LYS A 26 -32.97 -0.26 28.14
C LYS A 26 -32.10 0.28 27.00
N PHE A 27 -32.54 0.03 25.75
CA PHE A 27 -31.83 0.56 24.58
C PHE A 27 -31.86 2.09 24.54
N GLN A 28 -33.00 2.70 24.83
CA GLN A 28 -33.16 4.14 24.86
C GLN A 28 -32.28 4.78 25.94
N TYR A 29 -32.28 4.19 27.16
CA TYR A 29 -31.43 4.66 28.27
C TYR A 29 -29.93 4.57 27.95
N ILE A 30 -29.50 3.44 27.36
CA ILE A 30 -28.09 3.27 26.93
C ILE A 30 -27.75 4.30 25.84
N TRP A 31 -28.63 4.50 24.86
CA TRP A 31 -28.42 5.45 23.78
C TRP A 31 -28.32 6.91 24.27
N GLU A 32 -29.22 7.34 25.15
CA GLU A 32 -29.20 8.70 25.66
C GLU A 32 -27.97 9.00 26.53
N TYR A 33 -27.58 8.04 27.35
CA TYR A 33 -26.50 8.25 28.32
C TYR A 33 -25.11 7.96 27.77
N TYR A 34 -25.00 6.97 26.89
CA TYR A 34 -23.70 6.47 26.41
C TYR A 34 -23.43 6.75 24.93
N ARG A 35 -24.27 7.53 24.25
CA ARG A 35 -24.12 7.78 22.80
C ARG A 35 -22.72 8.24 22.39
N LEU A 36 -22.09 9.11 23.18
CA LEU A 36 -20.74 9.60 22.89
C LEU A 36 -19.67 8.50 23.10
N ILE A 37 -19.85 7.69 24.14
CA ILE A 37 -18.95 6.58 24.45
C ILE A 37 -19.09 5.50 23.38
N ILE A 38 -20.31 5.18 22.96
CA ILE A 38 -20.59 4.22 21.89
C ILE A 38 -19.97 4.72 20.57
N ALA A 39 -20.18 5.99 20.24
CA ALA A 39 -19.58 6.60 19.05
C ALA A 39 -18.04 6.54 19.09
N ALA A 40 -17.43 6.82 20.23
CA ALA A 40 -15.98 6.73 20.41
C ALA A 40 -15.48 5.28 20.25
N VAL A 41 -16.15 4.30 20.83
CA VAL A 41 -15.80 2.88 20.69
C VAL A 41 -15.92 2.44 19.24
N ILE A 42 -16.99 2.80 18.53
CA ILE A 42 -17.16 2.48 17.12
C ILE A 42 -16.03 3.12 16.28
N ALA A 43 -15.69 4.38 16.56
CA ALA A 43 -14.60 5.07 15.86
C ALA A 43 -13.25 4.33 16.05
N VAL A 44 -12.93 3.91 17.27
CA VAL A 44 -11.72 3.13 17.56
C VAL A 44 -11.72 1.80 16.81
N ILE A 45 -12.85 1.08 16.79
CA ILE A 45 -12.97 -0.19 16.05
C ILE A 45 -12.75 0.04 14.54
N LEU A 46 -13.31 1.10 13.95
CA LEU A 46 -13.13 1.42 12.54
C LEU A 46 -11.67 1.77 12.22
N VAL A 47 -10.99 2.51 13.10
CA VAL A 47 -9.57 2.81 12.95
C VAL A 47 -8.74 1.52 12.98
N ILE A 48 -8.95 0.65 13.96
CA ILE A 48 -8.25 -0.64 14.06
C ILE A 48 -8.52 -1.50 12.82
N ALA A 49 -9.77 -1.61 12.38
CA ALA A 49 -10.14 -2.36 11.19
C ALA A 49 -9.48 -1.80 9.94
N SER A 50 -9.37 -0.47 9.81
CA SER A 50 -8.66 0.19 8.72
C SER A 50 -7.16 -0.16 8.70
N PHE A 51 -6.50 -0.15 9.87
CA PHE A 51 -5.10 -0.55 9.98
C PHE A 51 -4.88 -2.02 9.64
N ILE A 52 -5.74 -2.92 10.12
CA ILE A 52 -5.67 -4.34 9.79
C ILE A 52 -5.86 -4.54 8.28
N HIS A 53 -6.84 -3.87 7.68
CA HIS A 53 -7.08 -3.94 6.24
C HIS A 53 -5.89 -3.43 5.43
N ALA A 54 -5.33 -2.28 5.81
CA ALA A 54 -4.13 -1.74 5.18
C ALA A 54 -2.92 -2.67 5.32
N TYR A 55 -2.73 -3.27 6.50
CA TYR A 55 -1.65 -4.23 6.74
C TYR A 55 -1.80 -5.46 5.85
N ILE A 56 -2.98 -6.08 5.79
CA ILE A 56 -3.22 -7.27 4.96
C ILE A 56 -3.03 -6.94 3.47
N ARG A 57 -3.52 -5.76 3.04
CA ARG A 57 -3.41 -5.33 1.64
C ARG A 57 -1.97 -5.05 1.23
N ASN A 58 -1.14 -4.52 2.13
CA ASN A 58 0.24 -4.14 1.85
C ASN A 58 1.26 -5.24 2.21
N ASN A 59 0.82 -6.34 2.80
CA ASN A 59 1.69 -7.46 3.16
C ASN A 59 1.77 -8.45 2.00
N TYR A 60 2.49 -8.07 0.95
CA TYR A 60 2.81 -8.91 -0.19
C TYR A 60 4.32 -8.86 -0.45
N ASP A 61 4.84 -9.92 -1.00
CA ASP A 61 6.22 -10.00 -1.45
C ASP A 61 6.30 -9.55 -2.90
N THR A 62 7.21 -8.64 -3.22
CA THR A 62 7.51 -8.27 -4.60
C THR A 62 8.45 -9.31 -5.17
N VAL A 63 7.96 -10.07 -6.14
CA VAL A 63 8.72 -11.14 -6.81
C VAL A 63 9.62 -10.58 -7.89
N CYS A 64 9.19 -9.48 -8.53
CA CYS A 64 9.93 -8.83 -9.58
C CYS A 64 9.61 -7.33 -9.58
N ASP A 65 10.64 -6.51 -9.60
CA ASP A 65 10.55 -5.05 -9.66
C ASP A 65 11.21 -4.55 -10.95
N ILE A 66 10.43 -3.89 -11.81
CA ILE A 66 10.88 -3.41 -13.13
C ILE A 66 10.64 -1.92 -13.21
N ALA A 67 11.70 -1.17 -13.53
CA ALA A 67 11.60 0.24 -13.85
C ALA A 67 11.40 0.44 -15.36
N VAL A 68 10.34 1.14 -15.75
CA VAL A 68 10.08 1.51 -17.15
C VAL A 68 10.23 3.02 -17.28
N CYS A 69 11.22 3.44 -18.05
CA CYS A 69 11.50 4.84 -18.29
C CYS A 69 10.67 5.37 -19.44
N ASP A 70 10.18 6.59 -19.25
CA ASP A 70 9.37 7.32 -20.24
C ASP A 70 8.08 6.57 -20.66
N GLY A 71 7.66 5.58 -19.88
CA GLY A 71 6.48 4.74 -20.14
C GLY A 71 5.14 5.48 -20.05
N LYS A 72 5.08 6.62 -19.39
CA LYS A 72 3.87 7.47 -19.32
C LYS A 72 3.37 7.95 -20.67
N LEU A 73 4.26 8.02 -21.67
CA LEU A 73 3.92 8.41 -23.03
C LEU A 73 3.05 7.39 -23.77
N THR A 74 3.05 6.16 -23.35
CA THR A 74 2.41 5.06 -24.06
C THR A 74 1.00 4.75 -23.56
N GLY A 75 0.49 5.48 -22.56
CA GLY A 75 -0.86 5.26 -22.02
C GLY A 75 -0.99 4.01 -21.14
N TYR A 76 0.11 3.46 -20.67
CA TYR A 76 0.15 2.25 -19.82
C TYR A 76 -0.02 2.55 -18.31
N ASP A 77 -0.36 3.77 -17.95
CA ASP A 77 -0.56 4.20 -16.55
C ASP A 77 -1.99 3.90 -16.06
N THR A 78 -2.42 2.67 -16.19
CA THR A 78 -3.73 2.24 -15.64
C THR A 78 -3.53 1.03 -14.73
N ASP A 79 -4.37 0.92 -13.70
CA ASP A 79 -4.40 -0.20 -12.75
C ASP A 79 -4.57 -1.59 -13.44
N ASP A 80 -4.99 -1.61 -14.68
CA ASP A 80 -5.11 -2.77 -15.58
C ASP A 80 -3.94 -2.86 -16.56
N ASP A 81 -2.73 -2.68 -16.09
CA ASP A 81 -1.55 -2.79 -16.91
C ASP A 81 -1.42 -4.19 -17.53
N LEU A 82 -1.46 -4.21 -18.85
CA LEU A 82 -1.39 -5.43 -19.65
C LEU A 82 -0.08 -6.21 -19.39
N LEU A 83 1.02 -5.50 -19.15
CA LEU A 83 2.32 -6.11 -18.87
C LEU A 83 2.30 -6.79 -17.50
N THR A 84 1.88 -6.09 -16.44
CA THR A 84 1.79 -6.66 -15.10
C THR A 84 0.86 -7.86 -15.07
N THR A 85 -0.31 -7.75 -15.69
CA THR A 85 -1.29 -8.85 -15.76
C THR A 85 -0.74 -10.02 -16.60
N GLY A 86 -0.14 -9.75 -17.76
CA GLY A 86 0.46 -10.76 -18.62
C GLY A 86 1.59 -11.52 -17.92
N PHE A 87 2.47 -10.79 -17.25
CA PHE A 87 3.63 -11.37 -16.55
C PHE A 87 3.19 -12.17 -15.31
N THR A 88 2.23 -11.65 -14.53
CA THR A 88 1.63 -12.36 -13.40
C THR A 88 1.01 -13.70 -13.83
N ASN A 89 0.25 -13.70 -14.92
CA ASN A 89 -0.36 -14.90 -15.46
C ASN A 89 0.70 -15.88 -16.01
N TYR A 90 1.72 -15.39 -16.68
CA TYR A 90 2.81 -16.21 -17.22
C TYR A 90 3.59 -16.94 -16.13
N LEU A 91 3.90 -16.23 -15.03
CA LEU A 91 4.62 -16.79 -13.89
C LEU A 91 3.73 -17.61 -12.94
N GLY A 92 2.39 -17.56 -13.11
CA GLY A 92 1.44 -18.26 -12.25
C GLY A 92 1.41 -17.74 -10.82
N ILE A 93 1.70 -16.46 -10.62
CA ILE A 93 1.79 -15.81 -9.30
C ILE A 93 0.40 -15.58 -8.72
N ASP A 94 0.21 -15.89 -7.41
CA ASP A 94 -0.98 -15.50 -6.66
C ASP A 94 -0.88 -14.00 -6.31
N GLY A 95 -1.55 -13.15 -7.07
CA GLY A 95 -1.54 -11.69 -6.88
C GLY A 95 -2.00 -11.17 -5.52
N LYS A 96 -2.33 -12.06 -4.56
CA LYS A 96 -2.66 -11.69 -3.18
C LYS A 96 -1.45 -11.67 -2.27
N LYS A 97 -0.52 -12.59 -2.46
CA LYS A 97 0.68 -12.74 -1.62
C LYS A 97 1.95 -12.27 -2.31
N GLU A 98 2.01 -12.45 -3.60
CA GLU A 98 3.15 -12.14 -4.44
C GLU A 98 2.72 -11.17 -5.53
N ARG A 99 3.53 -10.18 -5.84
CA ARG A 99 3.22 -9.19 -6.85
C ARG A 99 4.43 -8.90 -7.70
N ILE A 100 4.15 -8.59 -8.96
CA ILE A 100 5.08 -7.94 -9.87
C ILE A 100 4.81 -6.44 -9.76
N HIS A 101 5.86 -5.68 -9.55
CA HIS A 101 5.81 -4.23 -9.52
C HIS A 101 6.49 -3.69 -10.78
N ILE A 102 5.74 -2.94 -11.59
CA ILE A 102 6.27 -2.24 -12.75
C ILE A 102 6.02 -0.75 -12.53
N ASP A 103 7.10 -0.01 -12.34
CA ASP A 103 7.04 1.43 -12.05
C ASP A 103 7.32 2.23 -13.32
N TYR A 104 6.30 2.92 -13.83
CA TYR A 104 6.37 3.79 -15.00
C TYR A 104 6.67 5.25 -14.64
N SER A 105 6.98 5.54 -13.40
CA SER A 105 7.17 6.92 -12.93
C SER A 105 8.53 7.51 -13.29
N TYR A 106 9.43 6.72 -13.87
CA TYR A 106 10.76 7.19 -14.24
C TYR A 106 10.75 7.94 -15.56
N THR A 107 11.47 9.07 -15.60
CA THR A 107 11.71 9.81 -16.83
C THR A 107 13.20 10.07 -17.00
N LEU A 108 13.69 9.93 -18.22
CA LEU A 108 15.09 10.23 -18.58
C LEU A 108 15.18 11.43 -19.54
N GLU A 109 14.06 11.85 -20.12
CA GLU A 109 14.00 12.98 -21.03
C GLU A 109 13.51 14.24 -20.30
N GLU A 110 14.19 15.38 -20.52
CA GLU A 110 13.82 16.70 -19.95
C GLU A 110 12.47 17.24 -20.47
N LYS A 111 11.86 16.58 -21.44
CA LYS A 111 10.58 17.02 -22.03
C LYS A 111 9.40 16.87 -21.09
N PHE A 112 9.54 16.06 -20.04
CA PHE A 112 8.47 15.78 -19.09
C PHE A 112 8.63 16.67 -17.87
N LEU A 113 7.83 17.75 -17.81
CA LEU A 113 7.89 18.79 -16.80
C LEU A 113 7.59 18.32 -15.36
N ASP A 114 7.08 17.11 -15.19
CA ASP A 114 6.60 16.63 -13.89
C ASP A 114 7.68 15.98 -13.03
N GLN A 115 8.78 15.54 -13.60
CA GLN A 115 9.87 14.90 -12.87
C GLN A 115 11.24 15.30 -13.45
N ASP A 116 12.19 15.53 -12.55
CA ASP A 116 13.59 15.77 -12.92
C ASP A 116 14.24 14.44 -13.36
N PRO A 117 14.78 14.36 -14.60
CA PRO A 117 15.48 13.16 -15.09
C PRO A 117 16.63 12.72 -14.18
N GLN A 118 17.29 13.67 -13.52
CA GLN A 118 18.38 13.38 -12.59
C GLN A 118 17.90 12.57 -11.38
N ILE A 119 16.72 12.91 -10.83
CA ILE A 119 16.13 12.17 -9.72
C ILE A 119 15.81 10.74 -10.12
N SER A 120 15.26 10.54 -11.32
CA SER A 120 14.99 9.21 -11.86
C SER A 120 16.25 8.36 -11.99
N LYS A 121 17.33 8.94 -12.52
CA LYS A 121 18.62 8.26 -12.66
C LYS A 121 19.21 7.86 -11.30
N GLU A 122 19.21 8.78 -10.34
CA GLU A 122 19.70 8.51 -8.98
C GLU A 122 18.88 7.41 -8.29
N LYS A 123 17.54 7.44 -8.44
CA LYS A 123 16.66 6.43 -7.86
C LYS A 123 16.93 5.05 -8.46
N ILE A 124 17.03 4.92 -9.77
CA ILE A 124 17.34 3.66 -10.46
C ILE A 124 18.73 3.15 -10.02
N TYR A 125 19.71 4.03 -9.94
CA TYR A 125 21.05 3.68 -9.45
C TYR A 125 21.02 3.11 -8.04
N VAL A 126 20.34 3.76 -7.10
CA VAL A 126 20.22 3.29 -5.71
C VAL A 126 19.49 1.96 -5.64
N LEU A 127 18.40 1.79 -6.37
CA LEU A 127 17.62 0.54 -6.38
C LEU A 127 18.43 -0.62 -6.96
N SER A 128 19.22 -0.39 -8.01
CA SER A 128 20.11 -1.42 -8.57
C SER A 128 21.23 -1.81 -7.61
N GLN A 129 21.80 -0.85 -6.87
CA GLN A 129 22.84 -1.14 -5.87
C GLN A 129 22.32 -1.91 -4.65
N THR A 130 21.06 -1.74 -4.32
CA THR A 130 20.43 -2.42 -3.18
C THR A 130 19.75 -3.75 -3.54
N ASN A 131 19.90 -4.21 -4.78
CA ASN A 131 19.21 -5.40 -5.32
C ASN A 131 17.69 -5.33 -5.17
N ASN A 132 17.12 -4.12 -5.28
CA ASN A 132 15.68 -3.89 -5.22
C ASN A 132 15.09 -3.58 -6.61
N LEU A 133 15.86 -3.82 -7.67
CA LEU A 133 15.43 -3.66 -9.05
C LEU A 133 15.93 -4.86 -9.85
N ASP A 134 15.00 -5.63 -10.41
CA ASP A 134 15.28 -6.85 -11.18
C ASP A 134 15.37 -6.57 -12.68
N GLY A 135 14.69 -5.53 -13.13
CA GLY A 135 14.66 -5.20 -14.56
C GLY A 135 14.58 -3.70 -14.83
N TYR A 136 15.07 -3.33 -15.98
CA TYR A 136 15.07 -1.98 -16.50
C TYR A 136 14.67 -1.97 -17.97
N MET A 137 13.71 -1.13 -18.33
CA MET A 137 13.24 -0.94 -19.71
C MET A 137 13.34 0.53 -20.07
N SER A 138 14.06 0.84 -21.15
CA SER A 138 14.15 2.18 -21.70
C SER A 138 14.41 2.14 -23.21
N GLU A 139 14.45 3.30 -23.85
CA GLU A 139 14.95 3.39 -25.22
C GLU A 139 16.44 3.01 -25.27
N TYR A 140 16.87 2.42 -26.38
CA TYR A 140 18.25 1.94 -26.56
C TYR A 140 19.31 3.03 -26.32
N LYS A 141 19.02 4.28 -26.69
CA LYS A 141 19.91 5.43 -26.48
C LYS A 141 20.21 5.74 -25.00
N ASP A 142 19.33 5.30 -24.09
CA ASP A 142 19.39 5.62 -22.65
C ASP A 142 20.03 4.50 -21.84
N ILE A 143 20.31 3.35 -22.44
CA ILE A 143 20.98 2.21 -21.78
C ILE A 143 22.37 2.60 -21.30
N ASP A 144 23.09 3.39 -22.08
CA ASP A 144 24.47 3.83 -21.77
C ASP A 144 24.55 4.67 -20.50
N HIS A 145 23.46 5.28 -20.03
CA HIS A 145 23.45 6.04 -18.78
C HIS A 145 23.73 5.19 -17.54
N PHE A 146 23.50 3.88 -17.61
CA PHE A 146 23.69 2.94 -16.49
C PHE A 146 24.84 1.97 -16.70
N CYS A 147 25.56 2.13 -17.82
CA CYS A 147 26.76 1.37 -18.13
C CYS A 147 27.95 2.31 -18.03
N PHE A 148 28.81 2.13 -17.03
CA PHE A 148 30.03 2.90 -16.84
C PHE A 148 31.24 2.06 -17.28
N ASP A 149 31.95 2.51 -18.33
CA ASP A 149 33.13 1.88 -18.91
C ASP A 149 32.97 0.38 -19.25
N THR A 150 33.26 -0.50 -18.33
CA THR A 150 33.21 -1.95 -18.50
C THR A 150 32.20 -2.63 -17.58
N SER A 151 31.48 -1.86 -16.74
CA SER A 151 30.51 -2.41 -15.81
C SER A 151 29.13 -1.82 -16.05
N CYS A 152 28.23 -2.65 -16.60
CA CYS A 152 26.81 -2.38 -16.59
C CYS A 152 26.18 -2.97 -15.32
N PHE A 153 25.24 -2.23 -14.72
CA PHE A 153 24.46 -2.74 -13.58
C PHE A 153 23.47 -3.81 -14.04
N PHE A 154 23.14 -3.81 -15.31
CA PHE A 154 22.17 -4.72 -15.90
C PHE A 154 22.86 -5.69 -16.86
N TYR A 155 22.40 -6.94 -16.83
CA TYR A 155 22.86 -7.97 -17.75
C TYR A 155 22.19 -7.81 -19.10
N ASP A 156 22.94 -7.85 -20.19
CA ASP A 156 22.37 -7.81 -21.55
C ASP A 156 21.69 -9.15 -21.87
N LEU A 157 20.37 -9.16 -21.91
CA LEU A 157 19.60 -10.36 -22.20
C LEU A 157 19.88 -10.94 -23.60
N ARG A 158 20.41 -10.15 -24.54
CA ARG A 158 20.79 -10.64 -25.88
C ARG A 158 21.89 -11.68 -25.80
N GLU A 159 22.75 -11.60 -24.77
CA GLU A 159 23.79 -12.61 -24.55
C GLU A 159 23.21 -13.96 -24.13
N LEU A 160 22.08 -13.96 -23.45
CA LEU A 160 21.37 -15.19 -23.02
C LEU A 160 20.68 -15.90 -24.20
N PHE A 161 20.15 -15.12 -25.14
CA PHE A 161 19.37 -15.65 -26.28
C PHE A 161 20.18 -15.80 -27.56
N SER A 162 21.45 -15.41 -27.60
CA SER A 162 22.33 -15.53 -28.77
C SER A 162 23.00 -16.92 -28.93
N THR A 163 22.65 -17.87 -28.09
CA THR A 163 23.27 -19.20 -28.03
C THR A 163 22.47 -20.32 -28.74
N ASP A 164 21.47 -19.97 -29.54
CA ASP A 164 20.76 -20.92 -30.39
C ASP A 164 21.03 -20.71 -31.89
#